data_15bacf8cf129adf3aadc4c3100e44527
#
_entry.id   15bacf8cf129adf3aadc4c3100e44527
#
_cell.length_a   1.000
_cell.length_b   1.000
_cell.length_c   1.000
_cell.angle_alpha   90.00
_cell.angle_beta   90.00
_cell.angle_gamma   90.00
#
_symmetry.space_group_name_H-M   'P 1'
#
loop_
_entity.id
_entity.type
_entity.pdbx_description
1 polymer ?
#
loop_
_entity_poly.entity_id
_entity_poly.type
_entity_poly.pdbx_seq_one_letter_code
_entity_poly.pdbx_strand_id
1 'polypeptide(L)'
;VNQHVNIPAAVAEMIARAEGQRRYFDNHPDPLIVEGVGAREPALVLSAEELLEECAALPETDIGNANRLLTRYGHKILYVARVGWHGYDGMRWKEDEDGSVVRPLAQKTAEFIDDEAIMLDAEQDERTAIEDGRLALAEIKEIGKPDKKWSAEDLERYEKLEERVAAMRDADKARAGRMSSRHSHAKSSAGTTKINNMLTEAAPHCAKLVNDLNLDLYAINTRSGTLRFVQAEKDGQIRWKVRLDPHDPRDFITKLAPVRFDPEAQAPEFDRFFKQIMPDVDLRRFLQRYFGYCLLGLTVEQCLLFFYGAGRNGKSTLVDLMVDVLGDYAVSLSIDSFAGDSRKGGGEATPDLARLPGARMVSASEPEMGVRLKDALIKTLTGGDKISVRRLHQDFFELIPQFKIVLQGNHKPIITDDSDGIWRRVMLIFFEIQVPKEQVDPELPKKLRREADGVFAWMVAGALDYLTMGLRPPEKVLAATEEYRQESDPLGAFIRGACMVTGREDDSETPENMHIGYSNFARLEGLPDFKASTFSRRLPDQTRKMWESPQKEMKQFWKSKSGTTLYRGIRVLDKFMGRKSDSTDDADRYPPPRDTHPEDEL
;
A
#
# COMPACT_ATOMS: atom_id res chain seq x y z
N VAL A 1 -7.34 28.02 -28.12
CA VAL A 1 -6.87 27.22 -29.26
C VAL A 1 -6.50 25.87 -28.70
N ASN A 2 -7.32 24.85 -29.01
CA ASN A 2 -7.18 23.48 -28.57
C ASN A 2 -5.84 22.90 -29.02
N GLN A 3 -4.93 22.70 -28.09
CA GLN A 3 -3.86 21.72 -28.30
C GLN A 3 -4.49 20.34 -28.12
N HIS A 4 -4.64 19.60 -29.20
CA HIS A 4 -4.98 18.18 -29.20
C HIS A 4 -3.87 17.42 -28.47
N VAL A 5 -4.07 17.16 -27.18
CA VAL A 5 -3.34 16.10 -26.49
C VAL A 5 -3.75 14.81 -27.21
N ASN A 6 -2.78 14.13 -27.81
CA ASN A 6 -3.01 12.87 -28.49
C ASN A 6 -3.30 11.80 -27.44
N ILE A 7 -4.58 11.70 -27.05
CA ILE A 7 -5.06 10.72 -26.08
C ILE A 7 -5.07 9.37 -26.79
N PRO A 8 -4.41 8.31 -26.25
CA PRO A 8 -4.48 6.98 -26.83
C PRO A 8 -5.95 6.56 -27.05
N ALA A 9 -6.24 5.93 -28.19
CA ALA A 9 -7.59 5.58 -28.61
C ALA A 9 -8.39 4.84 -27.52
N ALA A 10 -7.74 3.96 -26.75
CA ALA A 10 -8.33 3.26 -25.61
C ALA A 10 -8.78 4.20 -24.46
N VAL A 11 -8.04 5.29 -24.23
CA VAL A 11 -8.38 6.29 -23.21
C VAL A 11 -9.50 7.21 -23.70
N ALA A 12 -9.48 7.58 -24.99
CA ALA A 12 -10.55 8.35 -25.61
C ALA A 12 -11.89 7.58 -25.62
N GLU A 13 -11.85 6.28 -25.87
CA GLU A 13 -13.01 5.39 -25.81
C GLU A 13 -13.54 5.23 -24.38
N MET A 14 -12.65 5.13 -23.37
CA MET A 14 -13.02 5.16 -21.96
C MET A 14 -13.70 6.47 -21.56
N ILE A 15 -13.18 7.62 -22.01
CA ILE A 15 -13.76 8.94 -21.72
C ILE A 15 -15.14 9.08 -22.35
N ALA A 16 -15.32 8.72 -23.62
CA ALA A 16 -16.60 8.78 -24.31
C ALA A 16 -17.66 7.85 -23.67
N ARG A 17 -17.23 6.68 -23.20
CA ARG A 17 -18.07 5.70 -22.47
C ARG A 17 -18.49 6.24 -21.09
N ALA A 18 -17.57 6.90 -20.37
CA ALA A 18 -17.83 7.53 -19.08
C ALA A 18 -18.80 8.72 -19.18
N GLU A 19 -18.75 9.51 -20.26
CA GLU A 19 -19.70 10.63 -20.49
C GLU A 19 -21.12 10.16 -20.78
N GLY A 20 -21.27 9.03 -21.48
CA GLY A 20 -22.59 8.40 -21.70
C GLY A 20 -23.19 7.87 -20.40
N GLN A 21 -22.37 7.29 -19.51
CA GLN A 21 -22.80 6.81 -18.21
C GLN A 21 -23.15 7.93 -17.23
N ARG A 22 -22.44 9.09 -17.26
CA ARG A 22 -22.67 10.23 -16.39
C ARG A 22 -24.12 10.73 -16.46
N ARG A 23 -24.71 10.82 -17.65
CA ARG A 23 -26.11 11.24 -17.85
C ARG A 23 -27.13 10.28 -17.25
N TYR A 24 -26.75 9.03 -17.12
CA TYR A 24 -27.60 8.00 -16.52
C TYR A 24 -27.59 8.07 -14.99
N PHE A 25 -26.39 8.29 -14.36
CA PHE A 25 -26.24 8.35 -12.90
C PHE A 25 -26.77 9.66 -12.28
N ASP A 26 -26.72 10.79 -12.98
CA ASP A 26 -27.29 12.05 -12.50
C ASP A 26 -28.83 11.98 -12.31
N ASN A 27 -29.48 11.03 -12.97
CA ASN A 27 -30.92 10.84 -12.92
C ASN A 27 -31.37 9.64 -12.05
N HIS A 28 -30.46 8.71 -11.70
CA HIS A 28 -30.79 7.50 -10.95
C HIS A 28 -29.59 7.12 -10.07
N PRO A 29 -29.52 7.56 -8.81
CA PRO A 29 -28.57 7.02 -7.88
C PRO A 29 -28.91 5.55 -7.62
N ASP A 30 -28.28 4.63 -8.35
CA ASP A 30 -28.39 3.19 -8.04
C ASP A 30 -27.80 2.95 -6.64
N PRO A 31 -28.51 2.27 -5.76
CA PRO A 31 -27.96 1.87 -4.47
C PRO A 31 -26.70 1.03 -4.69
N LEU A 32 -25.77 1.10 -3.75
CA LEU A 32 -24.58 0.24 -3.69
C LEU A 32 -25.04 -1.22 -3.87
N ILE A 33 -24.82 -1.80 -5.04
CA ILE A 33 -25.28 -3.17 -5.33
C ILE A 33 -24.24 -4.11 -4.74
N VAL A 34 -24.58 -4.69 -3.59
CA VAL A 34 -23.81 -5.79 -2.96
C VAL A 34 -24.29 -7.10 -3.55
N GLU A 35 -23.43 -7.79 -4.29
CA GLU A 35 -23.68 -9.19 -4.61
C GLU A 35 -23.47 -10.03 -3.36
N GLY A 36 -24.34 -11.02 -3.15
CA GLY A 36 -24.29 -11.89 -1.98
C GLY A 36 -22.95 -12.60 -1.81
N VAL A 37 -22.74 -13.13 -0.63
CA VAL A 37 -21.52 -13.83 -0.21
C VAL A 37 -21.13 -14.87 -1.26
N GLY A 38 -20.03 -14.67 -1.96
CA GLY A 38 -19.48 -15.66 -2.89
C GLY A 38 -19.02 -16.87 -2.09
N ALA A 39 -19.73 -17.98 -2.23
CA ALA A 39 -19.33 -19.24 -1.62
C ALA A 39 -18.05 -19.75 -2.31
N ARG A 40 -16.88 -19.53 -1.70
CA ARG A 40 -15.70 -20.34 -2.01
C ARG A 40 -15.89 -21.70 -1.32
N GLU A 41 -15.53 -22.79 -1.99
CA GLU A 41 -15.48 -24.10 -1.33
C GLU A 41 -14.58 -24.01 -0.09
N PRO A 42 -15.06 -24.45 1.07
CA PRO A 42 -14.25 -24.46 2.28
C PRO A 42 -12.96 -25.25 2.03
N ALA A 43 -11.84 -24.80 2.58
CA ALA A 43 -10.61 -25.60 2.57
C ALA A 43 -10.91 -26.96 3.22
N LEU A 44 -10.44 -28.05 2.61
CA LEU A 44 -10.52 -29.40 3.20
C LEU A 44 -9.87 -29.34 4.59
N VAL A 45 -10.68 -29.46 5.63
CA VAL A 45 -10.21 -29.55 7.00
C VAL A 45 -10.29 -31.02 7.38
N LEU A 46 -9.14 -31.65 7.58
CA LEU A 46 -9.05 -33.01 8.07
C LEU A 46 -9.75 -33.13 9.44
N SER A 47 -10.42 -34.23 9.69
CA SER A 47 -10.93 -34.56 11.02
C SER A 47 -9.79 -34.77 12.01
N ALA A 48 -10.09 -34.77 13.30
CA ALA A 48 -9.07 -35.01 14.32
C ALA A 48 -8.41 -36.40 14.20
N GLU A 49 -9.17 -37.40 13.76
CA GLU A 49 -8.70 -38.76 13.53
C GLU A 49 -7.78 -38.84 12.30
N GLU A 50 -8.20 -38.27 11.17
CA GLU A 50 -7.38 -38.19 9.95
C GLU A 50 -6.06 -37.43 10.20
N LEU A 51 -6.09 -36.31 10.96
CA LEU A 51 -4.90 -35.58 11.37
C LEU A 51 -3.95 -36.44 12.23
N LEU A 52 -4.51 -37.25 13.12
CA LEU A 52 -3.72 -38.11 13.99
C LEU A 52 -3.07 -39.23 13.19
N GLU A 53 -3.81 -39.86 12.28
CA GLU A 53 -3.32 -40.92 11.39
C GLU A 53 -2.19 -40.38 10.47
N GLU A 54 -2.41 -39.25 9.80
CA GLU A 54 -1.42 -38.64 8.91
C GLU A 54 -0.13 -38.26 9.67
N CYS A 55 -0.27 -37.67 10.86
CA CYS A 55 0.88 -37.33 11.70
C CYS A 55 1.61 -38.57 12.22
N ALA A 56 0.91 -39.66 12.57
CA ALA A 56 1.52 -40.90 13.07
C ALA A 56 2.41 -41.56 12.03
N ALA A 57 2.11 -41.40 10.74
CA ALA A 57 2.93 -41.92 9.64
C ALA A 57 4.27 -41.16 9.45
N LEU A 58 4.43 -39.96 10.05
CA LEU A 58 5.62 -39.12 9.90
C LEU A 58 6.79 -39.63 10.76
N PRO A 59 8.05 -39.48 10.29
CA PRO A 59 9.24 -39.95 10.99
C PRO A 59 9.50 -39.19 12.30
N GLU A 60 10.27 -39.82 13.21
CA GLU A 60 10.69 -39.27 14.50
C GLU A 60 11.96 -38.41 14.36
N THR A 61 11.86 -37.36 13.54
CA THR A 61 12.96 -36.42 13.23
C THR A 61 12.47 -34.98 13.35
N ASP A 62 13.40 -34.01 13.32
CA ASP A 62 13.06 -32.59 13.32
C ASP A 62 12.27 -32.19 12.07
N ILE A 63 12.58 -32.76 10.90
CA ILE A 63 11.78 -32.60 9.66
C ILE A 63 10.39 -33.21 9.82
N GLY A 64 10.29 -34.41 10.42
CA GLY A 64 8.99 -35.02 10.73
C GLY A 64 8.15 -34.16 11.66
N ASN A 65 8.76 -33.53 12.65
CA ASN A 65 8.09 -32.61 13.54
C ASN A 65 7.63 -31.33 12.82
N ALA A 66 8.43 -30.79 11.89
CA ALA A 66 8.06 -29.68 11.03
C ALA A 66 6.83 -30.03 10.16
N ASN A 67 6.81 -31.22 9.56
CA ASN A 67 5.67 -31.68 8.78
C ASN A 67 4.42 -31.84 9.67
N ARG A 68 4.52 -32.35 10.90
CA ARG A 68 3.42 -32.41 11.87
C ARG A 68 2.85 -31.03 12.16
N LEU A 69 3.71 -30.03 12.37
CA LEU A 69 3.29 -28.63 12.57
C LEU A 69 2.51 -28.11 11.36
N LEU A 70 3.01 -28.37 10.15
CA LEU A 70 2.38 -27.89 8.91
C LEU A 70 1.06 -28.63 8.61
N THR A 71 1.00 -29.94 8.82
CA THR A 71 -0.24 -30.73 8.67
C THR A 71 -1.33 -30.19 9.61
N ARG A 72 -1.00 -29.92 10.88
CA ARG A 72 -1.95 -29.43 11.87
C ARG A 72 -2.30 -27.96 11.70
N TYR A 73 -1.32 -27.12 11.39
CA TYR A 73 -1.44 -25.66 11.51
C TYR A 73 -0.98 -24.87 10.27
N GLY A 74 -0.63 -25.54 9.15
CA GLY A 74 -0.19 -24.86 7.93
C GLY A 74 -1.19 -23.85 7.38
N HIS A 75 -2.48 -24.02 7.67
CA HIS A 75 -3.53 -23.06 7.33
C HIS A 75 -3.60 -21.84 8.27
N LYS A 76 -2.82 -21.84 9.37
CA LYS A 76 -2.79 -20.78 10.40
C LYS A 76 -1.42 -20.14 10.58
N ILE A 77 -0.37 -20.68 9.96
CA ILE A 77 1.00 -20.19 10.08
C ILE A 77 1.60 -19.94 8.70
N LEU A 78 2.40 -18.90 8.59
CA LEU A 78 3.05 -18.47 7.38
C LEU A 78 4.43 -17.88 7.73
N TYR A 79 5.45 -18.21 6.97
CA TYR A 79 6.76 -17.59 7.11
C TYR A 79 7.01 -16.61 5.97
N VAL A 80 7.17 -15.32 6.29
CA VAL A 80 7.50 -14.30 5.29
C VAL A 80 9.01 -14.10 5.27
N ALA A 81 9.61 -14.40 4.13
CA ALA A 81 11.06 -14.32 3.95
C ALA A 81 11.60 -12.92 4.31
N ARG A 82 12.62 -12.86 5.13
CA ARG A 82 13.27 -11.63 5.64
C ARG A 82 12.39 -10.77 6.57
N VAL A 83 11.22 -11.27 6.96
CA VAL A 83 10.33 -10.61 7.91
C VAL A 83 10.13 -11.48 9.14
N GLY A 84 9.71 -12.74 8.95
CA GLY A 84 9.48 -13.67 10.05
C GLY A 84 8.15 -14.39 9.98
N TRP A 85 7.79 -15.02 11.09
CA TRP A 85 6.55 -15.76 11.21
C TRP A 85 5.32 -14.85 11.25
N HIS A 86 4.24 -15.35 10.69
CA HIS A 86 2.91 -14.74 10.73
C HIS A 86 1.89 -15.79 11.19
N GLY A 87 0.92 -15.36 11.99
CA GLY A 87 -0.24 -16.15 12.38
C GLY A 87 -1.51 -15.59 11.74
N TYR A 88 -2.42 -16.47 11.33
CA TYR A 88 -3.75 -16.09 10.87
C TYR A 88 -4.68 -15.91 12.07
N ASP A 89 -5.20 -14.69 12.26
CA ASP A 89 -6.06 -14.35 13.40
C ASP A 89 -7.56 -14.59 13.17
N GLY A 90 -7.92 -15.19 12.04
CA GLY A 90 -9.29 -15.41 11.59
C GLY A 90 -9.78 -14.36 10.59
N MET A 91 -9.05 -13.26 10.45
CA MET A 91 -9.37 -12.18 9.52
C MET A 91 -8.21 -11.84 8.59
N ARG A 92 -6.96 -11.93 9.08
CA ARG A 92 -5.75 -11.58 8.32
C ARG A 92 -4.52 -12.34 8.81
N TRP A 93 -3.44 -12.25 8.06
CA TRP A 93 -2.11 -12.69 8.45
C TRP A 93 -1.40 -11.58 9.24
N LYS A 94 -1.14 -11.80 10.51
CA LYS A 94 -0.48 -10.85 11.40
C LYS A 94 0.94 -11.31 11.70
N GLU A 95 1.91 -10.41 11.62
CA GLU A 95 3.30 -10.67 12.01
C GLU A 95 3.37 -11.09 13.48
N ASP A 96 4.09 -12.18 13.76
CA ASP A 96 4.33 -12.75 15.09
C ASP A 96 5.69 -12.27 15.59
N GLU A 97 5.77 -11.00 15.97
CA GLU A 97 7.02 -10.31 16.32
C GLU A 97 7.72 -10.92 17.53
N ASP A 98 6.98 -11.44 18.49
CA ASP A 98 7.46 -11.97 19.77
C ASP A 98 7.37 -13.49 19.89
N GLY A 99 6.88 -14.17 18.88
CA GLY A 99 6.69 -15.62 18.87
C GLY A 99 5.51 -16.10 19.72
N SER A 100 4.60 -15.20 20.10
CA SER A 100 3.46 -15.53 20.98
C SER A 100 2.34 -16.31 20.27
N VAL A 101 2.34 -16.39 18.95
CA VAL A 101 1.33 -17.08 18.15
C VAL A 101 1.85 -18.42 17.62
N VAL A 102 2.95 -18.43 16.90
CA VAL A 102 3.44 -19.63 16.18
C VAL A 102 4.15 -20.59 17.11
N ARG A 103 4.94 -20.09 18.06
CA ARG A 103 5.65 -20.94 19.02
C ARG A 103 4.73 -21.80 19.91
N PRO A 104 3.63 -21.30 20.46
CA PRO A 104 2.65 -22.13 21.17
C PRO A 104 2.04 -23.24 20.32
N LEU A 105 1.84 -23.02 19.02
CA LEU A 105 1.36 -24.05 18.09
C LEU A 105 2.40 -25.17 17.91
N ALA A 106 3.68 -24.81 17.84
CA ALA A 106 4.77 -25.79 17.78
C ALA A 106 4.89 -26.59 19.11
N GLN A 107 4.72 -25.94 20.27
CA GLN A 107 4.66 -26.63 21.56
C GLN A 107 3.48 -27.61 21.62
N LYS A 108 2.30 -27.16 21.22
CA LYS A 108 1.10 -28.01 21.17
C LYS A 108 1.26 -29.18 20.17
N THR A 109 1.98 -28.97 19.07
CA THR A 109 2.32 -30.07 18.14
C THR A 109 3.16 -31.13 18.84
N ALA A 110 4.15 -30.74 19.64
CA ALA A 110 4.97 -31.67 20.38
C ALA A 110 4.18 -32.48 21.42
N GLU A 111 3.16 -31.89 22.05
CA GLU A 111 2.23 -32.58 22.97
C GLU A 111 1.42 -33.65 22.21
N PHE A 112 0.93 -33.37 21.02
CA PHE A 112 0.15 -34.32 20.21
C PHE A 112 0.95 -35.52 19.67
N ILE A 113 2.29 -35.46 19.65
CA ILE A 113 3.09 -36.59 19.23
C ILE A 113 2.88 -37.80 20.17
N ASP A 114 2.59 -37.57 21.45
CA ASP A 114 2.31 -38.64 22.41
C ASP A 114 1.03 -39.41 22.06
N ASP A 115 -0.02 -38.68 21.62
CA ASP A 115 -1.28 -39.27 21.20
C ASP A 115 -1.14 -40.12 19.92
N GLU A 116 -0.14 -39.86 19.07
CA GLU A 116 0.12 -40.60 17.84
C GLU A 116 0.53 -42.06 18.13
N ALA A 117 1.05 -42.37 19.34
CA ALA A 117 1.44 -43.72 19.74
C ALA A 117 0.26 -44.72 19.65
N ILE A 118 -0.98 -44.23 19.84
CA ILE A 118 -2.19 -45.05 19.77
C ILE A 118 -2.44 -45.59 18.34
N MET A 119 -2.02 -44.81 17.32
CA MET A 119 -2.18 -45.18 15.91
C MET A 119 -1.08 -46.13 15.41
N LEU A 120 -0.01 -46.34 16.19
CA LEU A 120 1.06 -47.24 15.84
C LEU A 120 0.74 -48.69 16.26
N ASP A 121 -0.38 -49.19 15.71
CA ASP A 121 -0.84 -50.55 15.94
C ASP A 121 0.06 -51.59 15.20
N ALA A 122 -0.23 -52.86 15.41
CA ALA A 122 0.45 -53.95 14.72
C ALA A 122 0.25 -53.90 13.21
N GLU A 123 1.31 -54.09 12.43
CA GLU A 123 1.22 -54.25 10.98
C GLU A 123 0.49 -55.55 10.63
N GLN A 124 0.04 -55.70 9.37
CA GLN A 124 -0.82 -56.82 8.97
C GLN A 124 -0.17 -58.17 9.28
N ASP A 125 1.13 -58.32 9.00
CA ASP A 125 1.89 -59.56 9.28
C ASP A 125 2.02 -59.80 10.77
N GLU A 126 2.24 -58.74 11.56
CA GLU A 126 2.29 -58.81 13.01
C GLU A 126 0.93 -59.19 13.62
N ARG A 127 -0.17 -58.61 13.09
CA ARG A 127 -1.55 -59.01 13.52
C ARG A 127 -1.80 -60.47 13.29
N THR A 128 -1.41 -60.98 12.11
CA THR A 128 -1.50 -62.39 11.78
C THR A 128 -0.69 -63.26 12.74
N ALA A 129 0.58 -62.86 13.00
CA ALA A 129 1.44 -63.57 13.94
C ALA A 129 0.88 -63.54 15.38
N ILE A 130 0.31 -62.41 15.82
CA ILE A 130 -0.31 -62.27 17.14
C ILE A 130 -1.54 -63.18 17.27
N GLU A 131 -2.40 -63.22 16.26
CA GLU A 131 -3.59 -64.04 16.26
C GLU A 131 -3.23 -65.53 16.24
N ASP A 132 -2.34 -65.93 15.33
CA ASP A 132 -1.87 -67.29 15.20
C ASP A 132 -1.14 -67.78 16.49
N GLY A 133 -0.33 -66.91 17.08
CA GLY A 133 0.37 -67.23 18.33
C GLY A 133 -0.62 -67.35 19.51
N ARG A 134 -1.69 -66.55 19.57
CA ARG A 134 -2.76 -66.69 20.58
C ARG A 134 -3.47 -68.04 20.46
N LEU A 135 -3.77 -68.48 19.24
CA LEU A 135 -4.34 -69.78 18.98
C LEU A 135 -3.38 -70.91 19.38
N ALA A 136 -2.09 -70.77 19.01
CA ALA A 136 -1.05 -71.72 19.41
C ALA A 136 -0.87 -71.78 20.95
N LEU A 137 -0.95 -70.64 21.63
CA LEU A 137 -0.84 -70.60 23.09
C LEU A 137 -2.02 -71.30 23.79
N ALA A 138 -3.25 -71.16 23.23
CA ALA A 138 -4.42 -71.86 23.71
C ALA A 138 -4.25 -73.38 23.54
N GLU A 139 -3.77 -73.82 22.38
CA GLU A 139 -3.49 -75.24 22.09
C GLU A 139 -2.41 -75.81 22.98
N ILE A 140 -1.29 -75.12 23.22
CA ILE A 140 -0.24 -75.53 24.16
C ILE A 140 -0.81 -75.71 25.58
N LYS A 141 -1.75 -74.84 25.96
CA LYS A 141 -2.39 -74.96 27.28
C LYS A 141 -3.25 -76.20 27.44
N GLU A 142 -3.89 -76.63 26.34
CA GLU A 142 -4.70 -77.83 26.31
C GLU A 142 -3.84 -79.14 26.30
N ILE A 143 -2.80 -79.15 25.48
CA ILE A 143 -1.92 -80.34 25.35
C ILE A 143 -0.90 -80.53 26.51
N GLY A 144 -0.63 -79.41 27.21
CA GLY A 144 0.33 -79.42 28.34
C GLY A 144 1.79 -79.28 27.93
N LYS A 145 2.71 -79.54 28.91
CA LYS A 145 4.14 -79.46 28.65
C LYS A 145 4.68 -80.84 28.22
N PRO A 146 5.69 -80.91 27.33
CA PRO A 146 6.32 -82.14 26.90
C PRO A 146 6.77 -83.00 28.06
N ASP A 147 6.48 -84.30 28.00
CA ASP A 147 6.91 -85.27 28.93
C ASP A 147 7.61 -86.48 28.21
N LYS A 148 8.15 -87.42 28.97
CA LYS A 148 8.90 -88.61 28.43
C LYS A 148 8.01 -89.58 27.62
N LYS A 149 6.71 -89.42 27.59
CA LYS A 149 5.76 -90.31 26.91
C LYS A 149 5.30 -89.77 25.56
N TRP A 150 5.67 -88.50 25.15
CA TRP A 150 5.28 -87.87 23.92
C TRP A 150 5.89 -88.60 22.70
N SER A 151 5.10 -88.71 21.63
CA SER A 151 5.61 -89.20 20.36
C SER A 151 6.49 -88.14 19.68
N ALA A 152 7.23 -88.53 18.65
CA ALA A 152 8.03 -87.58 17.86
C ALA A 152 7.12 -86.58 17.13
N GLU A 153 5.91 -86.99 16.70
CA GLU A 153 4.95 -86.16 16.08
C GLU A 153 4.36 -85.10 17.05
N ASP A 154 4.10 -85.48 18.30
CA ASP A 154 3.62 -84.56 19.33
C ASP A 154 4.69 -83.53 19.68
N LEU A 155 5.97 -83.95 19.73
CA LEU A 155 7.09 -83.02 19.96
C LEU A 155 7.24 -82.04 18.80
N GLU A 156 7.19 -82.46 17.53
CA GLU A 156 7.26 -81.63 16.36
C GLU A 156 6.07 -80.66 16.31
N ARG A 157 4.89 -81.09 16.66
CA ARG A 157 3.69 -80.24 16.77
C ARG A 157 3.89 -79.19 17.86
N TYR A 158 4.38 -79.54 19.01
CA TYR A 158 4.67 -78.66 20.12
C TYR A 158 5.73 -77.61 19.72
N GLU A 159 6.81 -78.03 19.05
CA GLU A 159 7.84 -77.11 18.56
C GLU A 159 7.22 -76.07 17.57
N LYS A 160 6.40 -76.46 16.62
CA LYS A 160 5.74 -75.60 15.70
C LYS A 160 4.78 -74.59 16.41
N LEU A 161 4.12 -75.05 17.48
CA LEU A 161 3.29 -74.14 18.29
C LEU A 161 4.16 -73.15 19.08
N GLU A 162 5.29 -73.57 19.62
CA GLU A 162 6.24 -72.69 20.30
C GLU A 162 6.84 -71.66 19.34
N GLU A 163 7.16 -72.01 18.08
CA GLU A 163 7.59 -71.05 17.04
C GLU A 163 6.52 -70.01 16.77
N ARG A 164 5.24 -70.35 16.66
CA ARG A 164 4.12 -69.42 16.48
C ARG A 164 3.96 -68.48 17.69
N VAL A 165 4.11 -69.01 18.92
CA VAL A 165 4.11 -68.22 20.16
C VAL A 165 5.31 -67.29 20.23
N ALA A 166 6.47 -67.71 19.75
CA ALA A 166 7.64 -66.85 19.66
C ALA A 166 7.45 -65.70 18.67
N ALA A 167 6.91 -66.02 17.48
CA ALA A 167 6.55 -64.99 16.48
C ALA A 167 5.56 -63.94 17.02
N MET A 168 4.52 -64.40 17.78
CA MET A 168 3.57 -63.51 18.47
C MET A 168 4.31 -62.58 19.46
N ARG A 169 5.21 -63.11 20.28
CA ARG A 169 5.96 -62.30 21.26
C ARG A 169 6.87 -61.29 20.60
N ASP A 170 7.50 -61.66 19.47
CA ASP A 170 8.35 -60.74 18.70
C ASP A 170 7.52 -59.64 18.07
N ALA A 171 6.33 -59.96 17.52
CA ALA A 171 5.39 -58.99 16.99
C ALA A 171 4.85 -58.01 18.07
N ASP A 172 4.44 -58.54 19.23
CA ASP A 172 4.01 -57.69 20.37
C ASP A 172 5.17 -56.80 20.87
N LYS A 173 6.39 -57.31 20.89
CA LYS A 173 7.58 -56.55 21.29
C LYS A 173 7.92 -55.45 20.27
N ALA A 174 7.81 -55.74 18.98
CA ALA A 174 8.02 -54.76 17.91
C ALA A 174 7.00 -53.60 18.01
N ARG A 175 5.72 -53.94 18.15
CA ARG A 175 4.63 -52.96 18.39
C ARG A 175 4.92 -52.12 19.64
N ALA A 176 5.16 -52.73 20.77
CA ALA A 176 5.46 -52.03 22.03
C ALA A 176 6.71 -51.14 21.91
N GLY A 177 7.71 -51.59 21.13
CA GLY A 177 8.91 -50.84 20.82
C GLY A 177 8.61 -49.57 20.04
N ARG A 178 7.79 -49.64 18.99
CA ARG A 178 7.34 -48.47 18.20
C ARG A 178 6.58 -47.46 19.08
N MET A 179 5.62 -47.91 19.89
CA MET A 179 4.89 -47.05 20.82
C MET A 179 5.80 -46.36 21.82
N SER A 180 6.76 -47.13 22.43
CA SER A 180 7.71 -46.58 23.38
C SER A 180 8.67 -45.57 22.75
N SER A 181 9.09 -45.80 21.49
CA SER A 181 9.90 -44.83 20.73
C SER A 181 9.13 -43.52 20.54
N ARG A 182 7.86 -43.61 20.14
CA ARG A 182 7.03 -42.43 19.92
C ARG A 182 6.82 -41.63 21.21
N HIS A 183 6.54 -42.23 22.34
CA HIS A 183 6.46 -41.55 23.64
C HIS A 183 7.79 -40.87 24.02
N SER A 184 8.92 -41.54 23.76
CA SER A 184 10.26 -40.97 24.02
C SER A 184 10.52 -39.78 23.09
N HIS A 185 10.13 -39.90 21.82
CA HIS A 185 10.25 -38.83 20.86
C HIS A 185 9.36 -37.63 21.23
N ALA A 186 8.11 -37.83 21.67
CA ALA A 186 7.20 -36.78 22.17
C ALA A 186 7.85 -35.99 23.31
N LYS A 187 8.35 -36.70 24.33
CA LYS A 187 9.04 -36.08 25.48
C LYS A 187 10.25 -35.25 25.03
N SER A 188 11.05 -35.78 24.11
CA SER A 188 12.24 -35.08 23.58
C SER A 188 11.81 -33.83 22.77
N SER A 189 10.76 -33.95 21.95
CA SER A 189 10.27 -32.90 21.05
C SER A 189 9.74 -31.69 21.78
N ALA A 190 9.29 -31.82 23.04
CA ALA A 190 8.85 -30.71 23.88
C ALA A 190 10.02 -29.81 24.36
N GLY A 191 11.27 -30.21 24.16
CA GLY A 191 12.44 -29.40 24.54
C GLY A 191 12.63 -28.17 23.65
N THR A 192 13.10 -27.06 24.24
CA THR A 192 13.28 -25.76 23.55
C THR A 192 14.05 -25.86 22.24
N THR A 193 15.15 -26.64 22.22
CA THR A 193 15.96 -26.85 21.00
C THR A 193 15.14 -27.52 19.91
N LYS A 194 14.38 -28.57 20.24
CA LYS A 194 13.55 -29.30 19.29
C LYS A 194 12.39 -28.46 18.75
N ILE A 195 11.77 -27.63 19.60
CA ILE A 195 10.77 -26.62 19.15
C ILE A 195 11.40 -25.63 18.17
N ASN A 196 12.61 -25.13 18.45
CA ASN A 196 13.29 -24.22 17.52
C ASN A 196 13.63 -24.92 16.19
N ASN A 197 14.11 -26.17 16.24
CA ASN A 197 14.40 -26.95 15.04
C ASN A 197 13.11 -27.18 14.22
N MET A 198 12.01 -27.57 14.88
CA MET A 198 10.69 -27.73 14.24
C MET A 198 10.28 -26.47 13.46
N LEU A 199 10.41 -25.29 14.07
CA LEU A 199 10.10 -24.01 13.42
C LEU A 199 11.08 -23.70 12.29
N THR A 200 12.37 -24.00 12.47
CA THR A 200 13.40 -23.75 11.43
C THR A 200 13.16 -24.62 10.20
N GLU A 201 12.85 -25.90 10.40
CA GLU A 201 12.58 -26.83 9.30
C GLU A 201 11.21 -26.59 8.64
N ALA A 202 10.22 -26.07 9.37
CA ALA A 202 8.90 -25.75 8.82
C ALA A 202 8.91 -24.49 7.93
N ALA A 203 9.75 -23.49 8.26
CA ALA A 203 9.76 -22.19 7.60
C ALA A 203 9.90 -22.27 6.06
N PRO A 204 10.82 -23.04 5.45
CA PRO A 204 10.95 -23.12 4.00
C PRO A 204 9.71 -23.67 3.29
N HIS A 205 8.92 -24.52 3.94
CA HIS A 205 7.77 -25.18 3.35
C HIS A 205 6.51 -24.31 3.34
N CYS A 206 6.44 -23.28 4.18
CA CYS A 206 5.34 -22.30 4.19
C CYS A 206 5.83 -20.87 3.88
N ALA A 207 6.99 -20.75 3.23
CA ALA A 207 7.58 -19.45 2.92
C ALA A 207 6.84 -18.71 1.82
N LYS A 208 6.69 -17.41 2.00
CA LYS A 208 6.21 -16.44 1.00
C LYS A 208 7.15 -15.23 0.96
N LEU A 209 7.20 -14.55 -0.17
CA LEU A 209 7.85 -13.24 -0.26
C LEU A 209 6.88 -12.15 0.22
N VAL A 210 7.41 -10.99 0.61
CA VAL A 210 6.58 -9.82 0.97
C VAL A 210 5.62 -9.45 -0.16
N ASN A 211 6.07 -9.56 -1.41
CA ASN A 211 5.28 -9.23 -2.59
C ASN A 211 4.29 -10.32 -3.01
N ASP A 212 4.28 -11.48 -2.35
CA ASP A 212 3.24 -12.51 -2.54
C ASP A 212 2.01 -12.22 -1.67
N LEU A 213 2.08 -11.21 -0.81
CA LEU A 213 1.02 -10.79 0.09
C LEU A 213 0.26 -9.59 -0.48
N ASN A 214 -1.01 -9.46 -0.11
CA ASN A 214 -1.88 -8.33 -0.50
C ASN A 214 -1.94 -8.12 -2.03
N LEU A 215 -1.97 -9.20 -2.81
CA LEU A 215 -1.91 -9.16 -4.27
C LEU A 215 -3.18 -8.60 -4.92
N ASP A 216 -4.34 -8.81 -4.31
CA ASP A 216 -5.60 -8.33 -4.86
C ASP A 216 -5.72 -6.81 -4.63
N LEU A 217 -5.44 -6.06 -5.70
CA LEU A 217 -5.47 -4.60 -5.67
C LEU A 217 -6.90 -4.02 -5.59
N TYR A 218 -7.91 -4.85 -5.86
CA TYR A 218 -9.32 -4.49 -5.81
C TYR A 218 -10.02 -5.03 -4.55
N ALA A 219 -9.26 -5.56 -3.59
CA ALA A 219 -9.77 -6.05 -2.32
C ALA A 219 -9.33 -5.18 -1.15
N ILE A 220 -10.24 -5.00 -0.20
CA ILE A 220 -9.97 -4.42 1.11
C ILE A 220 -10.62 -5.26 2.20
N ASN A 221 -9.86 -5.58 3.22
CA ASN A 221 -10.31 -6.44 4.30
C ASN A 221 -10.92 -5.60 5.44
N THR A 222 -12.10 -5.98 5.90
CA THR A 222 -12.87 -5.30 6.94
C THR A 222 -13.26 -6.30 8.04
N ARG A 223 -13.83 -5.84 9.14
CA ARG A 223 -14.33 -6.74 10.20
C ARG A 223 -15.50 -7.64 9.76
N SER A 224 -16.22 -7.27 8.71
CA SER A 224 -17.36 -8.06 8.19
C SER A 224 -16.97 -9.04 7.08
N GLY A 225 -15.74 -8.98 6.58
CA GLY A 225 -15.25 -9.81 5.49
C GLY A 225 -14.31 -9.05 4.56
N THR A 226 -13.88 -9.70 3.49
CA THR A 226 -13.07 -9.10 2.43
C THR A 226 -13.98 -8.50 1.38
N LEU A 227 -14.01 -7.17 1.29
CA LEU A 227 -14.76 -6.43 0.27
C LEU A 227 -13.96 -6.38 -1.02
N ARG A 228 -14.57 -6.82 -2.14
CA ARG A 228 -13.95 -6.83 -3.46
C ARG A 228 -14.71 -5.93 -4.43
N PHE A 229 -13.97 -5.10 -5.16
CA PHE A 229 -14.51 -4.32 -6.27
C PHE A 229 -14.46 -5.18 -7.53
N VAL A 230 -15.63 -5.53 -8.08
CA VAL A 230 -15.77 -6.46 -9.20
C VAL A 230 -16.53 -5.82 -10.34
N GLN A 231 -16.22 -6.23 -11.56
CA GLN A 231 -17.01 -5.86 -12.73
C GLN A 231 -18.13 -6.88 -12.92
N ALA A 232 -19.33 -6.38 -13.10
CA ALA A 232 -20.49 -7.20 -13.44
C ALA A 232 -21.16 -6.63 -14.69
N GLU A 233 -21.56 -7.52 -15.59
CA GLU A 233 -22.35 -7.16 -16.76
C GLU A 233 -23.85 -7.14 -16.40
N LYS A 234 -24.52 -6.03 -16.72
CA LYS A 234 -25.95 -5.89 -16.63
C LYS A 234 -26.46 -5.14 -17.85
N ASP A 235 -27.40 -5.69 -18.56
CA ASP A 235 -28.03 -5.09 -19.76
C ASP A 235 -27.00 -4.72 -20.86
N GLY A 236 -25.95 -5.54 -21.05
CA GLY A 236 -24.87 -5.29 -22.00
C GLY A 236 -23.89 -4.20 -21.59
N GLN A 237 -23.99 -3.69 -20.35
CA GLN A 237 -23.07 -2.69 -19.79
C GLN A 237 -22.24 -3.30 -18.65
N ILE A 238 -20.93 -3.06 -18.67
CA ILE A 238 -20.04 -3.42 -17.57
C ILE A 238 -20.12 -2.31 -16.51
N ARG A 239 -20.47 -2.69 -15.28
CA ARG A 239 -20.54 -1.78 -14.13
C ARG A 239 -19.69 -2.31 -13.00
N TRP A 240 -19.10 -1.40 -12.25
CA TRP A 240 -18.39 -1.73 -11.02
C TRP A 240 -19.38 -1.93 -9.87
N LYS A 241 -19.17 -2.99 -9.11
CA LYS A 241 -19.95 -3.37 -7.92
C LYS A 241 -19.03 -3.78 -6.80
N VAL A 242 -19.57 -3.94 -5.62
CA VAL A 242 -18.86 -4.54 -4.49
C VAL A 242 -19.45 -5.90 -4.15
N ARG A 243 -18.59 -6.82 -3.75
CA ARG A 243 -18.93 -8.15 -3.23
C ARG A 243 -18.21 -8.34 -1.90
N LEU A 244 -18.93 -8.77 -0.88
CA LEU A 244 -18.38 -9.10 0.43
C LEU A 244 -18.20 -10.62 0.54
N ASP A 245 -16.95 -11.05 0.62
CA ASP A 245 -16.57 -12.45 0.78
C ASP A 245 -16.20 -12.73 2.25
N PRO A 246 -16.36 -13.97 2.76
CA PRO A 246 -15.78 -14.37 4.04
C PRO A 246 -14.27 -14.21 4.03
N HIS A 247 -13.66 -14.02 5.21
CA HIS A 247 -12.22 -14.01 5.35
C HIS A 247 -11.63 -15.37 4.94
N ASP A 248 -10.59 -15.37 4.13
CA ASP A 248 -9.94 -16.58 3.65
C ASP A 248 -8.40 -16.43 3.79
N PRO A 249 -7.71 -17.34 4.51
CA PRO A 249 -6.25 -17.30 4.64
C PRO A 249 -5.54 -17.39 3.28
N ARG A 250 -6.17 -17.98 2.26
CA ARG A 250 -5.64 -18.08 0.89
C ARG A 250 -5.56 -16.75 0.15
N ASP A 251 -6.18 -15.70 0.67
CA ASP A 251 -6.06 -14.33 0.13
C ASP A 251 -4.74 -13.67 0.51
N PHE A 252 -4.00 -14.23 1.46
CA PHE A 252 -2.73 -13.71 1.97
C PHE A 252 -2.77 -12.21 2.32
N ILE A 253 -3.91 -11.75 2.82
CA ILE A 253 -4.08 -10.35 3.25
C ILE A 253 -3.51 -10.18 4.66
N THR A 254 -2.66 -9.14 4.84
CA THR A 254 -2.00 -8.82 6.12
C THR A 254 -2.59 -7.60 6.81
N LYS A 255 -3.55 -6.93 6.19
CA LYS A 255 -4.12 -5.65 6.63
C LYS A 255 -5.60 -5.80 6.94
N LEU A 256 -6.09 -4.95 7.85
CA LEU A 256 -7.49 -4.91 8.26
C LEU A 256 -7.92 -3.45 8.49
N ALA A 257 -8.97 -3.03 7.82
CA ALA A 257 -9.70 -1.82 8.18
C ALA A 257 -10.62 -2.15 9.38
N PRO A 258 -10.51 -1.43 10.51
CA PRO A 258 -11.21 -1.76 11.75
C PRO A 258 -12.69 -1.34 11.73
N VAL A 259 -13.34 -1.45 10.59
CA VAL A 259 -14.72 -1.05 10.30
C VAL A 259 -15.51 -2.24 9.80
N ARG A 260 -16.84 -2.13 9.85
CA ARG A 260 -17.78 -3.04 9.19
C ARG A 260 -18.27 -2.40 7.91
N PHE A 261 -18.42 -3.18 6.88
CA PHE A 261 -19.09 -2.71 5.67
C PHE A 261 -20.61 -2.96 5.80
N ASP A 262 -21.35 -1.86 5.80
CA ASP A 262 -22.80 -1.81 5.68
C ASP A 262 -23.13 -0.71 4.65
N PRO A 263 -23.73 -1.04 3.50
CA PRO A 263 -24.04 -0.06 2.46
C PRO A 263 -25.06 1.00 2.92
N GLU A 264 -25.87 0.70 3.95
CA GLU A 264 -26.88 1.62 4.50
C GLU A 264 -26.37 2.44 5.70
N ALA A 265 -25.12 2.22 6.11
CA ALA A 265 -24.54 2.94 7.24
C ALA A 265 -24.46 4.45 6.95
N GLN A 266 -24.94 5.25 7.89
CA GLN A 266 -25.01 6.71 7.79
C GLN A 266 -23.89 7.37 8.60
N ALA A 267 -23.45 8.55 8.16
CA ALA A 267 -22.45 9.37 8.85
C ALA A 267 -22.86 10.86 8.86
N PRO A 268 -23.94 11.22 9.59
CA PRO A 268 -24.48 12.59 9.58
C PRO A 268 -23.54 13.63 10.20
N GLU A 269 -22.79 13.28 11.25
CA GLU A 269 -21.79 14.16 11.85
C GLU A 269 -20.62 14.41 10.88
N PHE A 270 -20.17 13.36 10.20
CA PHE A 270 -19.14 13.47 9.16
C PHE A 270 -19.63 14.34 8.00
N ASP A 271 -20.85 14.13 7.50
CA ASP A 271 -21.39 14.91 6.38
C ASP A 271 -21.50 16.39 6.76
N ARG A 272 -21.98 16.72 7.97
CA ARG A 272 -22.02 18.09 8.48
C ARG A 272 -20.63 18.71 8.59
N PHE A 273 -19.69 18.00 9.22
CA PHE A 273 -18.30 18.42 9.36
C PHE A 273 -17.66 18.67 8.00
N PHE A 274 -17.81 17.71 7.07
CA PHE A 274 -17.18 17.77 5.76
C PHE A 274 -17.74 18.94 4.91
N LYS A 275 -19.04 19.19 4.97
CA LYS A 275 -19.67 20.35 4.34
C LYS A 275 -19.20 21.68 4.95
N GLN A 276 -18.96 21.72 6.25
CA GLN A 276 -18.45 22.90 6.94
C GLN A 276 -17.04 23.28 6.49
N ILE A 277 -16.11 22.31 6.47
CA ILE A 277 -14.69 22.55 6.13
C ILE A 277 -14.45 22.64 4.62
N MET A 278 -15.33 22.08 3.81
CA MET A 278 -15.25 22.03 2.35
C MET A 278 -16.62 22.32 1.73
N PRO A 279 -17.03 23.59 1.66
CA PRO A 279 -18.36 23.96 1.13
C PRO A 279 -18.53 23.68 -0.38
N ASP A 280 -17.44 23.66 -1.13
CA ASP A 280 -17.42 23.39 -2.57
C ASP A 280 -17.82 21.93 -2.86
N VAL A 281 -18.88 21.73 -3.66
CA VAL A 281 -19.43 20.40 -3.97
C VAL A 281 -18.48 19.57 -4.83
N ASP A 282 -17.82 20.21 -5.80
CA ASP A 282 -16.93 19.51 -6.73
C ASP A 282 -15.65 19.06 -6.03
N LEU A 283 -15.13 19.88 -5.10
CA LEU A 283 -14.04 19.47 -4.22
C LEU A 283 -14.43 18.31 -3.31
N ARG A 284 -15.63 18.31 -2.72
CA ARG A 284 -16.11 17.19 -1.90
C ARG A 284 -16.22 15.90 -2.70
N ARG A 285 -16.77 15.94 -3.92
CA ARG A 285 -16.88 14.78 -4.82
C ARG A 285 -15.51 14.28 -5.25
N PHE A 286 -14.59 15.19 -5.54
CA PHE A 286 -13.20 14.83 -5.86
C PHE A 286 -12.51 14.13 -4.68
N LEU A 287 -12.61 14.69 -3.47
CA LEU A 287 -12.04 14.09 -2.26
C LEU A 287 -12.69 12.74 -1.94
N GLN A 288 -13.99 12.57 -2.18
CA GLN A 288 -14.67 11.30 -2.04
C GLN A 288 -14.07 10.24 -2.97
N ARG A 289 -13.87 10.56 -4.25
CA ARG A 289 -13.20 9.66 -5.21
C ARG A 289 -11.76 9.37 -4.81
N TYR A 290 -11.03 10.38 -4.33
CA TYR A 290 -9.64 10.17 -3.90
C TYR A 290 -9.54 9.26 -2.68
N PHE A 291 -10.34 9.47 -1.63
CA PHE A 291 -10.36 8.57 -0.48
C PHE A 291 -10.96 7.20 -0.83
N GLY A 292 -11.89 7.13 -1.76
CA GLY A 292 -12.33 5.88 -2.37
C GLY A 292 -11.19 5.16 -3.11
N TYR A 293 -10.39 5.89 -3.88
CA TYR A 293 -9.18 5.37 -4.53
C TYR A 293 -8.18 4.84 -3.51
N CYS A 294 -8.13 5.39 -2.28
CA CYS A 294 -7.34 4.85 -1.18
C CYS A 294 -7.81 3.47 -0.67
N LEU A 295 -8.99 2.98 -1.03
CA LEU A 295 -9.41 1.60 -0.75
C LEU A 295 -8.73 0.59 -1.69
N LEU A 296 -8.28 1.05 -2.86
CA LEU A 296 -7.68 0.23 -3.90
C LEU A 296 -6.15 0.22 -3.81
N GLY A 297 -5.50 -0.85 -4.28
CA GLY A 297 -4.04 -0.96 -4.38
C GLY A 297 -3.44 -0.31 -5.61
N LEU A 298 -4.24 0.39 -6.39
CA LEU A 298 -3.82 1.00 -7.65
C LEU A 298 -2.99 2.27 -7.42
N THR A 299 -2.01 2.52 -8.29
CA THR A 299 -1.16 3.73 -8.30
C THR A 299 -1.16 4.42 -9.68
N VAL A 300 -2.14 4.11 -10.53
CA VAL A 300 -2.21 4.57 -11.93
C VAL A 300 -2.31 6.08 -12.09
N GLU A 301 -2.89 6.78 -11.13
CA GLU A 301 -3.03 8.24 -11.15
C GLU A 301 -1.71 8.96 -10.85
N GLN A 302 -0.74 8.27 -10.28
CA GLN A 302 0.59 8.79 -9.96
C GLN A 302 0.57 10.12 -9.22
N CYS A 303 -0.37 10.34 -8.30
CA CYS A 303 -0.60 11.62 -7.66
C CYS A 303 -0.51 11.54 -6.13
N LEU A 304 -0.34 12.72 -5.53
CA LEU A 304 -0.44 12.95 -4.09
C LEU A 304 -1.34 14.17 -3.84
N LEU A 305 -2.05 14.17 -2.72
CA LEU A 305 -2.72 15.38 -2.23
C LEU A 305 -1.81 16.14 -1.26
N PHE A 306 -1.81 17.45 -1.40
CA PHE A 306 -1.27 18.35 -0.41
C PHE A 306 -2.38 19.26 0.14
N PHE A 307 -2.78 19.03 1.38
CA PHE A 307 -3.77 19.82 2.11
C PHE A 307 -3.10 21.05 2.72
N TYR A 308 -3.45 22.21 2.21
CA TYR A 308 -2.88 23.50 2.59
C TYR A 308 -3.93 24.42 3.20
N GLY A 309 -3.54 25.27 4.12
CA GLY A 309 -4.37 26.32 4.72
C GLY A 309 -3.99 26.61 6.16
N ALA A 310 -4.47 27.73 6.68
CA ALA A 310 -4.25 28.18 8.05
C ALA A 310 -4.75 27.17 9.09
N GLY A 311 -4.31 27.26 10.32
CA GLY A 311 -4.77 26.38 11.41
C GLY A 311 -6.29 26.45 11.63
N ARG A 312 -6.86 25.44 12.32
CA ARG A 312 -8.28 25.31 12.68
C ARG A 312 -9.24 25.25 11.48
N ASN A 313 -8.88 24.53 10.44
CA ASN A 313 -9.67 24.33 9.22
C ASN A 313 -10.10 22.88 8.97
N GLY A 314 -9.89 22.00 9.96
CA GLY A 314 -10.34 20.62 9.90
C GLY A 314 -9.45 19.66 9.09
N LYS A 315 -8.31 20.09 8.52
CA LYS A 315 -7.39 19.24 7.75
C LYS A 315 -6.98 17.98 8.54
N SER A 316 -6.37 18.18 9.71
CA SER A 316 -5.87 17.08 10.53
C SER A 316 -7.01 16.17 11.00
N THR A 317 -8.15 16.75 11.40
CA THR A 317 -9.32 15.96 11.81
C THR A 317 -9.81 15.06 10.67
N LEU A 318 -9.81 15.54 9.43
CA LEU A 318 -10.20 14.75 8.26
C LEU A 318 -9.18 13.63 7.97
N VAL A 319 -7.89 13.95 7.97
CA VAL A 319 -6.83 12.97 7.69
C VAL A 319 -6.78 11.89 8.78
N ASP A 320 -6.85 12.29 10.05
CA ASP A 320 -6.83 11.37 11.19
C ASP A 320 -8.05 10.41 11.15
N LEU A 321 -9.22 10.93 10.78
CA LEU A 321 -10.41 10.10 10.58
C LEU A 321 -10.20 9.06 9.47
N MET A 322 -9.61 9.45 8.34
CA MET A 322 -9.32 8.50 7.25
C MET A 322 -8.29 7.45 7.68
N VAL A 323 -7.29 7.85 8.47
CA VAL A 323 -6.32 6.91 9.08
C VAL A 323 -7.03 5.93 10.01
N ASP A 324 -7.90 6.40 10.89
CA ASP A 324 -8.67 5.57 11.82
C ASP A 324 -9.58 4.56 11.07
N VAL A 325 -10.27 5.01 10.01
CA VAL A 325 -11.17 4.17 9.19
C VAL A 325 -10.40 3.10 8.41
N LEU A 326 -9.24 3.46 7.85
CA LEU A 326 -8.40 2.54 7.09
C LEU A 326 -7.58 1.59 7.98
N GLY A 327 -7.33 1.95 9.22
CA GLY A 327 -6.59 1.13 10.18
C GLY A 327 -5.23 0.70 9.65
N ASP A 328 -4.97 -0.61 9.54
CA ASP A 328 -3.67 -1.12 9.07
C ASP A 328 -3.32 -0.69 7.62
N TYR A 329 -4.32 -0.33 6.82
CA TYR A 329 -4.11 0.16 5.46
C TYR A 329 -3.60 1.60 5.41
N ALA A 330 -3.62 2.33 6.54
CA ALA A 330 -3.05 3.67 6.63
C ALA A 330 -1.77 3.68 7.47
N VAL A 331 -0.77 4.44 7.01
CA VAL A 331 0.49 4.62 7.73
C VAL A 331 0.79 6.10 7.83
N SER A 332 0.94 6.59 9.07
CA SER A 332 1.41 7.96 9.30
C SER A 332 2.93 7.95 9.44
N LEU A 333 3.60 8.80 8.67
CA LEU A 333 5.05 8.98 8.66
C LEU A 333 5.40 10.42 9.06
N SER A 334 6.66 10.63 9.51
CA SER A 334 7.22 11.97 9.60
C SER A 334 7.38 12.58 8.21
N ILE A 335 7.20 13.88 8.10
CA ILE A 335 7.50 14.60 6.86
C ILE A 335 8.97 14.44 6.43
N ASP A 336 9.89 14.21 7.36
CA ASP A 336 11.31 13.98 7.08
C ASP A 336 11.55 12.76 6.20
N SER A 337 10.63 11.79 6.20
CA SER A 337 10.67 10.66 5.28
C SER A 337 10.56 11.11 3.82
N PHE A 338 9.85 12.22 3.55
CA PHE A 338 9.61 12.80 2.23
C PHE A 338 10.44 14.05 1.94
N ALA A 339 11.11 14.61 2.96
CA ALA A 339 11.76 15.90 2.91
C ALA A 339 13.26 15.81 3.28
N GLY A 340 14.01 16.87 2.98
CA GLY A 340 15.44 16.99 3.26
C GLY A 340 16.35 16.73 2.07
N ASP A 341 17.67 16.87 2.27
CA ASP A 341 18.66 16.61 1.22
C ASP A 341 18.81 15.12 0.94
N SER A 342 18.73 14.72 -0.33
CA SER A 342 18.70 13.34 -0.82
C SER A 342 20.06 12.58 -0.73
N ARG A 343 20.91 12.90 0.24
CA ARG A 343 22.27 12.34 0.36
C ARG A 343 22.39 11.14 1.31
N LYS A 344 21.31 10.39 1.53
CA LYS A 344 21.46 9.10 2.23
C LYS A 344 22.21 8.12 1.34
N GLY A 345 23.24 7.49 1.87
CA GLY A 345 23.99 6.44 1.18
C GLY A 345 23.08 5.25 0.89
N GLY A 346 23.23 4.60 -0.28
CA GLY A 346 22.36 3.51 -0.74
C GLY A 346 22.33 2.25 0.17
N GLY A 347 23.06 2.24 1.28
CA GLY A 347 23.09 1.15 2.27
C GLY A 347 22.38 1.47 3.59
N GLU A 348 21.81 2.65 3.77
CA GLU A 348 21.15 3.03 5.02
C GLU A 348 19.80 2.36 5.18
N ALA A 349 19.43 2.00 6.43
CA ALA A 349 18.13 1.48 6.77
C ALA A 349 17.03 2.52 6.48
N THR A 350 15.89 2.04 5.97
CA THR A 350 14.70 2.84 5.67
C THR A 350 13.50 2.35 6.48
N PRO A 351 13.56 2.41 7.84
CA PRO A 351 12.57 1.78 8.70
C PRO A 351 11.16 2.33 8.47
N ASP A 352 11.03 3.60 8.12
CA ASP A 352 9.75 4.22 7.82
C ASP A 352 9.10 3.60 6.58
N LEU A 353 9.86 3.41 5.49
CA LEU A 353 9.36 2.80 4.26
C LEU A 353 9.12 1.30 4.42
N ALA A 354 9.82 0.64 5.34
CA ALA A 354 9.64 -0.78 5.61
C ALA A 354 8.28 -1.13 6.27
N ARG A 355 7.52 -0.12 6.71
CA ARG A 355 6.15 -0.26 7.24
C ARG A 355 5.06 -0.23 6.16
N LEU A 356 5.42 0.11 4.92
CA LEU A 356 4.47 0.38 3.83
C LEU A 356 3.94 -0.83 3.05
N PRO A 357 4.50 -2.07 3.12
CA PRO A 357 3.90 -3.21 2.42
C PRO A 357 2.42 -3.37 2.76
N GLY A 358 1.57 -3.44 1.71
CA GLY A 358 0.12 -3.56 1.83
C GLY A 358 -0.62 -2.30 2.29
N ALA A 359 0.07 -1.19 2.58
CA ALA A 359 -0.58 0.09 2.86
C ALA A 359 -1.34 0.59 1.61
N ARG A 360 -2.42 1.36 1.84
CA ARG A 360 -3.27 1.99 0.81
C ARG A 360 -3.23 3.53 0.89
N MET A 361 -2.97 4.06 2.08
CA MET A 361 -2.80 5.49 2.30
C MET A 361 -1.57 5.74 3.17
N VAL A 362 -0.79 6.74 2.81
CA VAL A 362 0.31 7.26 3.63
C VAL A 362 0.05 8.72 3.91
N SER A 363 0.00 9.08 5.18
CA SER A 363 -0.15 10.47 5.61
C SER A 363 1.15 11.00 6.21
N ALA A 364 1.43 12.29 5.98
CA ALA A 364 2.46 13.02 6.70
C ALA A 364 2.02 14.46 6.94
N SER A 365 2.40 15.00 8.10
CA SER A 365 1.95 16.31 8.54
C SER A 365 3.12 17.23 8.87
N GLU A 366 2.80 18.53 8.72
CA GLU A 366 3.57 19.68 9.19
C GLU A 366 4.99 19.80 8.64
N PRO A 367 5.17 20.08 7.32
CA PRO A 367 6.43 20.61 6.88
C PRO A 367 6.68 21.96 7.59
N GLU A 368 7.82 22.08 8.25
CA GLU A 368 8.30 23.38 8.71
C GLU A 368 8.47 24.32 7.51
N MET A 369 8.45 25.63 7.77
CA MET A 369 8.68 26.61 6.72
C MET A 369 10.06 26.38 6.07
N GLY A 370 10.08 26.30 4.72
CA GLY A 370 11.32 26.10 3.97
C GLY A 370 11.75 24.64 3.77
N VAL A 371 10.98 23.68 4.24
CA VAL A 371 11.25 22.26 4.00
C VAL A 371 11.19 21.92 2.51
N ARG A 372 12.20 21.19 2.02
CA ARG A 372 12.28 20.74 0.62
C ARG A 372 11.80 19.30 0.49
N LEU A 373 10.95 19.04 -0.49
CA LEU A 373 10.57 17.67 -0.84
C LEU A 373 11.72 16.95 -1.56
N LYS A 374 11.83 15.65 -1.32
CA LYS A 374 12.69 14.73 -2.09
C LYS A 374 11.98 14.35 -3.39
N ASP A 375 12.06 15.23 -4.40
CA ASP A 375 11.29 15.10 -5.65
C ASP A 375 11.44 13.72 -6.32
N ALA A 376 12.67 13.17 -6.34
CA ALA A 376 12.92 11.84 -6.90
C ALA A 376 12.21 10.74 -6.12
N LEU A 377 12.21 10.80 -4.76
CA LEU A 377 11.53 9.82 -3.93
C LEU A 377 10.00 9.89 -4.14
N ILE A 378 9.43 11.09 -4.18
CA ILE A 378 7.99 11.28 -4.45
C ILE A 378 7.62 10.66 -5.80
N LYS A 379 8.43 10.89 -6.85
CA LYS A 379 8.20 10.30 -8.17
C LYS A 379 8.19 8.78 -8.13
N THR A 380 9.14 8.18 -7.42
CA THR A 380 9.24 6.72 -7.26
C THR A 380 8.05 6.16 -6.46
N LEU A 381 7.73 6.79 -5.30
CA LEU A 381 6.65 6.33 -4.42
C LEU A 381 5.26 6.41 -5.08
N THR A 382 5.03 7.43 -5.92
CA THR A 382 3.77 7.62 -6.64
C THR A 382 3.73 6.89 -7.99
N GLY A 383 4.89 6.52 -8.54
CA GLY A 383 5.01 5.88 -9.85
C GLY A 383 4.68 4.40 -9.87
N GLY A 384 4.65 3.74 -8.70
CA GLY A 384 4.49 2.29 -8.62
C GLY A 384 5.78 1.50 -8.89
N ASP A 385 6.92 2.20 -8.99
CA ASP A 385 8.23 1.57 -9.18
C ASP A 385 8.67 0.80 -7.93
N LYS A 386 9.35 -0.32 -8.12
CA LYS A 386 9.92 -1.10 -7.03
C LYS A 386 10.99 -0.33 -6.28
N ILE A 387 10.93 -0.37 -4.97
CA ILE A 387 11.85 0.31 -4.08
C ILE A 387 12.52 -0.71 -3.16
N SER A 388 13.85 -0.69 -3.11
CA SER A 388 14.59 -1.48 -2.14
C SER A 388 14.50 -0.81 -0.77
N VAL A 389 13.93 -1.50 0.20
CA VAL A 389 13.75 -1.03 1.58
C VAL A 389 14.37 -2.01 2.57
N ARG A 390 14.76 -1.50 3.74
CA ARG A 390 15.43 -2.32 4.75
C ARG A 390 14.96 -1.94 6.14
N ARG A 391 14.54 -2.96 6.91
CA ARG A 391 14.34 -2.83 8.36
C ARG A 391 15.68 -2.73 9.08
N LEU A 392 15.67 -2.18 10.28
CA LEU A 392 16.87 -2.12 11.11
C LEU A 392 17.37 -3.55 11.40
N HIS A 393 18.66 -3.80 11.19
CA HIS A 393 19.32 -5.11 11.38
C HIS A 393 18.76 -6.29 10.55
N GLN A 394 18.03 -6.01 9.47
CA GLN A 394 17.53 -7.02 8.54
C GLN A 394 18.04 -6.81 7.12
N ASP A 395 17.84 -7.79 6.25
CA ASP A 395 18.16 -7.70 4.83
C ASP A 395 17.18 -6.82 4.05
N PHE A 396 17.61 -6.40 2.86
CA PHE A 396 16.76 -5.65 1.94
C PHE A 396 15.64 -6.53 1.36
N PHE A 397 14.47 -5.94 1.21
CA PHE A 397 13.39 -6.50 0.41
C PHE A 397 12.82 -5.44 -0.55
N GLU A 398 12.10 -5.88 -1.57
CA GLU A 398 11.46 -4.98 -2.54
C GLU A 398 10.06 -4.59 -2.04
N LEU A 399 9.79 -3.29 -2.01
CA LEU A 399 8.46 -2.72 -1.79
C LEU A 399 7.88 -2.30 -3.14
N ILE A 400 6.68 -2.77 -3.45
CA ILE A 400 5.86 -2.28 -4.56
C ILE A 400 4.81 -1.35 -3.96
N PRO A 401 4.82 -0.04 -4.25
CA PRO A 401 3.84 0.90 -3.71
C PRO A 401 2.42 0.55 -4.16
N GLN A 402 1.49 0.52 -3.20
CA GLN A 402 0.06 0.31 -3.42
C GLN A 402 -0.76 1.46 -2.77
N PHE A 403 -0.10 2.49 -2.30
CA PHE A 403 -0.68 3.56 -1.49
C PHE A 403 -0.74 4.89 -2.23
N LYS A 404 -1.58 5.76 -1.74
CA LYS A 404 -1.68 7.17 -2.09
C LYS A 404 -1.12 8.01 -0.96
N ILE A 405 -0.50 9.14 -1.29
CA ILE A 405 0.15 10.03 -0.32
C ILE A 405 -0.75 11.23 -0.06
N VAL A 406 -1.00 11.53 1.20
CA VAL A 406 -1.69 12.73 1.67
C VAL A 406 -0.75 13.51 2.59
N LEU A 407 -0.24 14.61 2.09
CA LEU A 407 0.55 15.55 2.89
C LEU A 407 -0.37 16.65 3.40
N GLN A 408 -0.13 17.15 4.61
CA GLN A 408 -0.86 18.29 5.16
C GLN A 408 0.07 19.27 5.85
N GLY A 409 -0.21 20.55 5.72
CA GLY A 409 0.61 21.58 6.35
C GLY A 409 0.01 22.98 6.26
N ASN A 410 0.60 23.88 7.05
CA ASN A 410 0.29 25.31 7.02
C ASN A 410 1.23 26.09 6.07
N HIS A 411 2.31 25.45 5.63
CA HIS A 411 3.28 26.00 4.70
C HIS A 411 3.46 25.05 3.53
N LYS A 412 3.56 25.62 2.33
CA LYS A 412 3.84 24.86 1.11
C LYS A 412 5.31 24.43 1.14
N PRO A 413 5.66 23.15 1.00
CA PRO A 413 7.04 22.70 0.92
C PRO A 413 7.70 23.18 -0.38
N ILE A 414 9.02 23.36 -0.36
CA ILE A 414 9.76 23.75 -1.55
C ILE A 414 9.92 22.54 -2.47
N ILE A 415 9.42 22.66 -3.70
CA ILE A 415 9.66 21.72 -4.80
C ILE A 415 10.76 22.33 -5.67
N THR A 416 11.88 21.60 -5.81
CA THR A 416 13.05 22.14 -6.53
C THR A 416 13.12 21.71 -7.99
N ASP A 417 12.39 20.67 -8.35
CA ASP A 417 12.26 20.17 -9.71
C ASP A 417 11.11 20.91 -10.42
N ASP A 418 11.44 21.69 -11.43
CA ASP A 418 10.48 22.45 -12.25
C ASP A 418 9.90 21.63 -13.41
N SER A 419 10.33 20.35 -13.56
CA SER A 419 9.83 19.47 -14.60
C SER A 419 8.36 19.10 -14.41
N ASP A 420 7.66 18.86 -15.50
CA ASP A 420 6.28 18.35 -15.47
C ASP A 420 6.15 17.02 -14.70
N GLY A 421 7.27 16.31 -14.52
CA GLY A 421 7.31 15.03 -13.84
C GLY A 421 6.84 15.06 -12.39
N ILE A 422 7.15 16.12 -11.62
CA ILE A 422 6.69 16.27 -10.23
C ILE A 422 5.33 16.99 -10.17
N TRP A 423 5.16 18.05 -11.00
CA TRP A 423 3.99 18.92 -10.92
C TRP A 423 2.68 18.25 -11.35
N ARG A 424 2.73 17.31 -12.30
CA ARG A 424 1.55 16.48 -12.64
C ARG A 424 1.12 15.54 -11.51
N ARG A 425 1.98 15.35 -10.49
CA ARG A 425 1.72 14.46 -9.35
C ARG A 425 1.13 15.18 -8.15
N VAL A 426 1.44 16.45 -7.99
CA VAL A 426 0.97 17.26 -6.86
C VAL A 426 -0.41 17.79 -7.15
N MET A 427 -1.36 17.60 -6.24
CA MET A 427 -2.70 18.18 -6.26
C MET A 427 -2.89 19.00 -4.98
N LEU A 428 -2.86 20.31 -5.10
CA LEU A 428 -3.02 21.23 -3.98
C LEU A 428 -4.49 21.43 -3.66
N ILE A 429 -4.87 21.11 -2.43
CA ILE A 429 -6.21 21.32 -1.89
C ILE A 429 -6.16 22.43 -0.85
N PHE A 430 -6.75 23.56 -1.16
CA PHE A 430 -6.78 24.69 -0.24
C PHE A 430 -8.01 24.62 0.68
N PHE A 431 -7.77 24.61 2.01
CA PHE A 431 -8.79 24.66 3.04
C PHE A 431 -9.02 26.13 3.44
N GLU A 432 -9.94 26.78 2.77
CA GLU A 432 -10.22 28.22 2.90
C GLU A 432 -10.90 28.56 4.23
N ILE A 433 -11.74 27.66 4.73
CA ILE A 433 -12.60 27.92 5.88
C ILE A 433 -11.83 27.71 7.19
N GLN A 434 -11.74 28.76 7.99
CA GLN A 434 -11.24 28.67 9.36
C GLN A 434 -12.41 28.58 10.34
N VAL A 435 -12.47 27.50 11.11
CA VAL A 435 -13.52 27.30 12.12
C VAL A 435 -13.33 28.27 13.27
N PRO A 436 -14.33 29.12 13.61
CA PRO A 436 -14.27 30.01 14.78
C PRO A 436 -14.01 29.24 16.06
N LYS A 437 -13.30 29.87 17.02
CA LYS A 437 -12.95 29.20 18.31
C LYS A 437 -14.17 28.69 19.05
N GLU A 438 -15.25 29.42 18.99
CA GLU A 438 -16.51 29.14 19.67
C GLU A 438 -17.26 27.93 19.07
N GLN A 439 -16.94 27.59 17.83
CA GLN A 439 -17.53 26.45 17.10
C GLN A 439 -16.64 25.20 17.12
N VAL A 440 -15.46 25.26 17.75
CA VAL A 440 -14.58 24.10 17.88
C VAL A 440 -15.17 23.13 18.89
N ASP A 441 -15.54 21.94 18.43
CA ASP A 441 -16.02 20.85 19.27
C ASP A 441 -14.86 19.90 19.62
N PRO A 442 -14.38 19.88 20.88
CA PRO A 442 -13.30 18.97 21.31
C PRO A 442 -13.67 17.49 21.20
N GLU A 443 -14.96 17.16 21.25
CA GLU A 443 -15.45 15.79 21.15
C GLU A 443 -15.70 15.33 19.68
N LEU A 444 -15.54 16.25 18.71
CA LEU A 444 -15.76 15.93 17.29
C LEU A 444 -14.98 14.70 16.81
N PRO A 445 -13.68 14.53 17.11
CA PRO A 445 -12.95 13.33 16.67
C PRO A 445 -13.57 12.03 17.20
N LYS A 446 -14.08 12.02 18.44
CA LYS A 446 -14.75 10.85 19.00
C LYS A 446 -16.12 10.60 18.35
N LYS A 447 -16.87 11.67 18.03
CA LYS A 447 -18.16 11.56 17.33
C LYS A 447 -17.96 10.97 15.94
N LEU A 448 -16.98 11.48 15.19
CA LEU A 448 -16.64 10.99 13.85
C LEU A 448 -16.19 9.52 13.84
N ARG A 449 -15.38 9.09 14.83
CA ARG A 449 -14.99 7.68 14.97
C ARG A 449 -16.15 6.74 15.21
N ARG A 450 -17.23 7.19 15.86
CA ARG A 450 -18.44 6.38 16.05
C ARG A 450 -19.20 6.15 14.73
N GLU A 451 -18.99 7.01 13.76
CA GLU A 451 -19.57 6.92 12.41
C GLU A 451 -18.62 6.26 11.39
N ALA A 452 -17.53 5.61 11.85
CA ALA A 452 -16.49 5.06 10.98
C ALA A 452 -17.03 4.11 9.90
N ASP A 453 -18.06 3.31 10.23
CA ASP A 453 -18.70 2.40 9.27
C ASP A 453 -19.43 3.19 8.15
N GLY A 454 -20.11 4.28 8.47
CA GLY A 454 -20.74 5.17 7.49
C GLY A 454 -19.72 5.95 6.66
N VAL A 455 -18.62 6.40 7.27
CA VAL A 455 -17.50 7.02 6.53
C VAL A 455 -16.88 6.01 5.56
N PHE A 456 -16.73 4.76 5.97
CA PHE A 456 -16.23 3.70 5.10
C PHE A 456 -17.20 3.44 3.93
N ALA A 457 -18.52 3.40 4.16
CA ALA A 457 -19.51 3.29 3.10
C ALA A 457 -19.42 4.47 2.11
N TRP A 458 -19.20 5.70 2.61
CA TRP A 458 -18.96 6.89 1.78
C TRP A 458 -17.67 6.74 0.94
N MET A 459 -16.60 6.16 1.49
CA MET A 459 -15.37 5.87 0.74
C MET A 459 -15.62 4.80 -0.33
N VAL A 460 -16.40 3.76 -0.04
CA VAL A 460 -16.75 2.70 -1.01
C VAL A 460 -17.53 3.29 -2.18
N ALA A 461 -18.50 4.18 -1.92
CA ALA A 461 -19.19 4.90 -2.98
C ALA A 461 -18.22 5.74 -3.84
N GLY A 462 -17.25 6.40 -3.20
CA GLY A 462 -16.19 7.12 -3.89
C GLY A 462 -15.28 6.23 -4.73
N ALA A 463 -14.99 5.01 -4.29
CA ALA A 463 -14.21 4.04 -5.05
C ALA A 463 -14.94 3.57 -6.32
N LEU A 464 -16.24 3.30 -6.21
CA LEU A 464 -17.08 2.94 -7.37
C LEU A 464 -17.18 4.10 -8.38
N ASP A 465 -17.32 5.33 -7.89
CA ASP A 465 -17.32 6.53 -8.72
C ASP A 465 -15.95 6.70 -9.42
N TYR A 466 -14.85 6.54 -8.67
CA TYR A 466 -13.50 6.55 -9.23
C TYR A 466 -13.29 5.47 -10.30
N LEU A 467 -13.67 4.23 -10.04
CA LEU A 467 -13.52 3.12 -10.98
C LEU A 467 -14.35 3.32 -12.26
N THR A 468 -15.42 4.12 -12.18
CA THR A 468 -16.29 4.43 -13.30
C THR A 468 -15.76 5.59 -14.14
N MET A 469 -15.24 6.66 -13.50
CA MET A 469 -14.93 7.90 -14.22
C MET A 469 -13.51 8.46 -13.99
N GLY A 470 -12.69 7.84 -13.15
CA GLY A 470 -11.38 8.35 -12.75
C GLY A 470 -11.47 9.46 -11.70
N LEU A 471 -10.32 10.05 -11.32
CA LEU A 471 -10.26 11.09 -10.29
C LEU A 471 -10.94 12.39 -10.69
N ARG A 472 -10.74 12.87 -11.91
CA ARG A 472 -11.28 14.12 -12.46
C ARG A 472 -11.13 15.30 -11.48
N PRO A 473 -9.91 15.79 -11.26
CA PRO A 473 -9.70 16.93 -10.38
C PRO A 473 -10.45 18.16 -10.93
N PRO A 474 -11.17 18.91 -10.08
CA PRO A 474 -11.87 20.13 -10.49
C PRO A 474 -10.88 21.24 -10.85
N GLU A 475 -11.33 22.21 -11.65
CA GLU A 475 -10.54 23.35 -12.10
C GLU A 475 -9.85 24.10 -10.95
N LYS A 476 -10.52 24.21 -9.81
CA LYS A 476 -9.99 24.83 -8.59
C LYS A 476 -8.72 24.16 -8.08
N VAL A 477 -8.61 22.84 -8.18
CA VAL A 477 -7.41 22.07 -7.81
C VAL A 477 -6.30 22.30 -8.81
N LEU A 478 -6.64 22.30 -10.10
CA LEU A 478 -5.68 22.52 -11.18
C LEU A 478 -5.09 23.93 -11.10
N ALA A 479 -5.95 24.94 -10.92
CA ALA A 479 -5.53 26.34 -10.78
C ALA A 479 -4.65 26.55 -9.53
N ALA A 480 -5.04 26.04 -8.37
CA ALA A 480 -4.25 26.15 -7.14
C ALA A 480 -2.89 25.46 -7.26
N THR A 481 -2.84 24.32 -7.97
CA THR A 481 -1.58 23.59 -8.21
C THR A 481 -0.68 24.38 -9.17
N GLU A 482 -1.24 24.97 -10.23
CA GLU A 482 -0.49 25.80 -11.16
C GLU A 482 0.03 27.09 -10.50
N GLU A 483 -0.76 27.73 -9.64
CA GLU A 483 -0.32 28.87 -8.83
C GLU A 483 0.87 28.46 -7.95
N TYR A 484 0.77 27.33 -7.26
CA TYR A 484 1.89 26.81 -6.44
C TYR A 484 3.14 26.53 -7.28
N ARG A 485 2.98 25.99 -8.49
CA ARG A 485 4.07 25.79 -9.44
C ARG A 485 4.76 27.10 -9.80
N GLN A 486 3.95 28.15 -10.09
CA GLN A 486 4.48 29.47 -10.43
C GLN A 486 5.20 30.13 -9.26
N GLU A 487 4.70 30.02 -8.04
CA GLU A 487 5.36 30.47 -6.81
C GLU A 487 6.70 29.73 -6.56
N SER A 488 6.77 28.46 -6.96
CA SER A 488 7.96 27.60 -6.81
C SER A 488 9.03 27.79 -7.89
N ASP A 489 8.75 28.63 -8.91
CA ASP A 489 9.65 28.93 -10.04
C ASP A 489 10.21 30.36 -9.97
N PRO A 490 11.30 30.58 -9.19
CA PRO A 490 11.92 31.91 -9.06
C PRO A 490 12.43 32.47 -10.40
N LEU A 491 12.87 31.60 -11.32
CA LEU A 491 13.32 32.03 -12.65
C LEU A 491 12.14 32.45 -13.54
N GLY A 492 11.04 31.70 -13.47
CA GLY A 492 9.81 32.11 -14.15
C GLY A 492 9.25 33.42 -13.60
N ALA A 493 9.30 33.62 -12.28
CA ALA A 493 8.93 34.89 -11.65
C ALA A 493 9.81 36.04 -12.18
N PHE A 494 11.13 35.83 -12.28
CA PHE A 494 12.05 36.80 -12.88
C PHE A 494 11.71 37.10 -14.34
N ILE A 495 11.44 36.08 -15.15
CA ILE A 495 11.07 36.32 -16.57
C ILE A 495 9.78 37.13 -16.66
N ARG A 496 8.76 36.82 -15.86
CA ARG A 496 7.47 37.56 -15.85
C ARG A 496 7.59 38.98 -15.28
N GLY A 497 8.35 39.15 -14.18
CA GLY A 497 8.37 40.40 -13.44
C GLY A 497 9.51 41.37 -13.82
N ALA A 498 10.57 40.85 -14.42
CA ALA A 498 11.79 41.61 -14.66
C ALA A 498 12.31 41.56 -16.11
N CYS A 499 11.62 40.81 -16.99
CA CYS A 499 12.03 40.72 -18.39
C CYS A 499 10.86 41.04 -19.34
N MET A 500 11.21 41.46 -20.55
CA MET A 500 10.30 41.54 -21.69
C MET A 500 10.68 40.42 -22.67
N VAL A 501 9.76 39.49 -22.91
CA VAL A 501 9.97 38.45 -23.93
C VAL A 501 9.28 38.93 -25.21
N THR A 502 10.11 39.35 -26.17
CA THR A 502 9.65 39.92 -27.43
C THR A 502 9.61 38.92 -28.59
N GLY A 503 10.38 37.83 -28.49
CA GLY A 503 10.55 36.87 -29.56
C GLY A 503 11.31 37.43 -30.79
N ARG A 504 11.93 38.59 -30.66
CA ARG A 504 12.66 39.27 -31.75
C ARG A 504 14.15 38.93 -31.67
N GLU A 505 14.79 38.71 -32.79
CA GLU A 505 16.21 38.34 -32.85
C GLU A 505 17.15 39.48 -32.37
N ASP A 506 16.76 40.72 -32.59
CA ASP A 506 17.53 41.92 -32.21
C ASP A 506 17.53 42.16 -30.70
N ASP A 507 16.52 41.70 -30.00
CA ASP A 507 16.45 41.79 -28.54
C ASP A 507 17.22 40.64 -27.92
N SER A 508 18.36 40.97 -27.31
CA SER A 508 19.25 39.95 -26.75
C SER A 508 19.91 40.38 -25.47
N GLU A 509 20.17 39.42 -24.59
CA GLU A 509 20.89 39.59 -23.33
C GLU A 509 22.01 38.57 -23.19
N THR A 510 23.10 38.99 -22.53
CA THR A 510 24.16 38.07 -22.12
C THR A 510 23.74 37.24 -20.91
N PRO A 511 24.29 36.02 -20.70
CA PRO A 511 24.06 35.26 -19.47
C PRO A 511 24.40 36.03 -18.20
N GLU A 512 25.39 36.92 -18.28
CA GLU A 512 25.81 37.77 -17.16
C GLU A 512 24.76 38.81 -16.83
N ASN A 513 24.25 39.54 -17.84
CA ASN A 513 23.16 40.51 -17.66
C ASN A 513 21.90 39.85 -17.12
N MET A 514 21.53 38.68 -17.67
CA MET A 514 20.39 37.88 -17.16
C MET A 514 20.59 37.52 -15.69
N HIS A 515 21.78 37.13 -15.26
CA HIS A 515 22.08 36.81 -13.87
C HIS A 515 22.06 38.06 -12.96
N ILE A 516 22.62 39.17 -13.40
CA ILE A 516 22.59 40.45 -12.66
C ILE A 516 21.14 40.89 -12.43
N GLY A 517 20.32 40.88 -13.51
CA GLY A 517 18.93 41.21 -13.42
C GLY A 517 18.16 40.28 -12.47
N TYR A 518 18.44 38.98 -12.53
CA TYR A 518 17.86 38.00 -11.63
C TYR A 518 18.24 38.26 -10.16
N SER A 519 19.52 38.47 -9.85
CA SER A 519 19.97 38.73 -8.48
C SER A 519 19.35 40.01 -7.89
N ASN A 520 19.19 41.05 -8.69
CA ASN A 520 18.54 42.30 -8.26
C ASN A 520 17.03 42.08 -8.05
N PHE A 521 16.38 41.38 -8.95
CA PHE A 521 14.96 41.03 -8.82
C PHE A 521 14.73 40.13 -7.61
N ALA A 522 15.53 39.08 -7.45
CA ALA A 522 15.41 38.14 -6.34
C ALA A 522 15.55 38.80 -4.97
N ARG A 523 16.51 39.76 -4.84
CA ARG A 523 16.67 40.55 -3.61
C ARG A 523 15.48 41.46 -3.32
N LEU A 524 14.89 42.04 -4.36
CA LEU A 524 13.73 42.91 -4.19
C LEU A 524 12.47 42.12 -3.78
N GLU A 525 12.27 40.98 -4.39
CA GLU A 525 11.09 40.13 -4.18
C GLU A 525 11.27 39.07 -3.05
N GLY A 526 12.43 39.07 -2.37
CA GLY A 526 12.71 38.10 -1.30
C GLY A 526 12.83 36.64 -1.80
N LEU A 527 13.18 36.46 -3.08
CA LEU A 527 13.37 35.15 -3.69
C LEU A 527 14.81 34.62 -3.48
N PRO A 528 15.03 33.30 -3.62
CA PRO A 528 16.36 32.72 -3.55
C PRO A 528 17.32 33.31 -4.59
N ASP A 529 18.41 33.92 -4.17
CA ASP A 529 19.46 34.45 -5.07
C ASP A 529 20.41 33.31 -5.49
N PHE A 530 20.23 32.79 -6.69
CA PHE A 530 21.02 31.69 -7.22
C PHE A 530 22.41 32.17 -7.66
N LYS A 531 23.45 31.41 -7.28
CA LYS A 531 24.80 31.62 -7.83
C LYS A 531 24.76 31.49 -9.36
N ALA A 532 25.63 32.21 -10.07
CA ALA A 532 25.71 32.24 -11.53
C ALA A 532 25.73 30.85 -12.17
N SER A 533 26.40 29.86 -11.56
CA SER A 533 26.46 28.48 -12.05
C SER A 533 25.12 27.77 -11.96
N THR A 534 24.34 27.99 -10.90
CA THR A 534 23.01 27.42 -10.71
C THR A 534 22.00 28.08 -11.66
N PHE A 535 22.06 29.41 -11.76
CA PHE A 535 21.24 30.18 -12.68
C PHE A 535 21.45 29.74 -14.14
N SER A 536 22.70 29.67 -14.61
CA SER A 536 23.04 29.27 -15.99
C SER A 536 22.66 27.85 -16.33
N ARG A 537 22.59 26.96 -15.34
CA ARG A 537 22.13 25.58 -15.52
C ARG A 537 20.62 25.48 -15.66
N ARG A 538 19.85 26.32 -14.94
CA ARG A 538 18.38 26.29 -14.92
C ARG A 538 17.71 27.17 -16.00
N LEU A 539 18.34 28.27 -16.37
CA LEU A 539 17.78 29.22 -17.35
C LEU A 539 17.42 28.58 -18.71
N PRO A 540 18.18 27.58 -19.24
CA PRO A 540 17.78 26.91 -20.49
C PRO A 540 16.41 26.24 -20.45
N ASP A 541 15.92 25.80 -19.27
CA ASP A 541 14.59 25.19 -19.16
C ASP A 541 13.48 26.23 -19.39
N GLN A 542 13.73 27.49 -19.04
CA GLN A 542 12.79 28.59 -19.27
C GLN A 542 12.69 28.95 -20.77
N THR A 543 13.70 28.66 -21.58
CA THR A 543 13.64 28.90 -23.04
C THR A 543 12.68 27.95 -23.76
N ARG A 544 12.25 26.86 -23.12
CA ARG A 544 11.28 25.92 -23.67
C ARG A 544 9.83 26.31 -23.42
N LYS A 545 9.61 27.28 -22.53
CA LYS A 545 8.29 27.78 -22.15
C LYS A 545 7.86 28.93 -23.08
N MET A 546 6.56 29.13 -23.18
CA MET A 546 5.97 30.30 -23.83
C MET A 546 5.72 31.37 -22.76
N TRP A 547 5.98 32.61 -23.09
CA TRP A 547 5.89 33.76 -22.18
C TRP A 547 5.01 34.82 -22.80
N GLU A 548 4.21 35.51 -21.97
CA GLU A 548 3.41 36.61 -22.44
C GLU A 548 4.31 37.81 -22.80
N SER A 549 4.16 38.30 -24.03
CA SER A 549 4.86 39.50 -24.50
C SER A 549 4.11 40.77 -24.07
N PRO A 550 4.70 41.95 -24.15
CA PRO A 550 4.03 43.22 -23.91
C PRO A 550 2.76 43.45 -24.76
N GLN A 551 2.67 42.80 -25.93
CA GLN A 551 1.52 42.82 -26.82
C GLN A 551 0.46 41.73 -26.50
N LYS A 552 0.57 41.07 -25.35
CA LYS A 552 -0.30 39.96 -24.93
C LYS A 552 -0.26 38.74 -25.86
N GLU A 553 0.78 38.61 -26.65
CA GLU A 553 1.03 37.43 -27.48
C GLU A 553 1.99 36.47 -26.74
N MET A 554 1.79 35.17 -26.91
CA MET A 554 2.70 34.17 -26.37
C MET A 554 3.94 34.05 -27.24
N LYS A 555 5.11 34.38 -26.70
CA LYS A 555 6.40 34.39 -27.39
C LYS A 555 7.39 33.46 -26.64
N GLN A 556 8.45 33.12 -27.35
CA GLN A 556 9.55 32.31 -26.81
C GLN A 556 10.86 33.06 -27.00
N PHE A 557 11.77 32.90 -26.04
CA PHE A 557 13.16 33.31 -26.19
C PHE A 557 14.05 32.07 -26.29
N TRP A 558 15.25 32.23 -26.85
CA TRP A 558 16.12 31.09 -27.11
C TRP A 558 17.59 31.43 -26.86
N LYS A 559 18.38 30.39 -26.59
CA LYS A 559 19.83 30.49 -26.46
C LYS A 559 20.49 30.38 -27.82
N SER A 560 21.29 31.41 -28.20
CA SER A 560 22.09 31.42 -29.42
C SER A 560 23.58 31.36 -29.06
N LYS A 561 24.36 30.66 -29.88
CA LYS A 561 25.82 30.55 -29.71
C LYS A 561 26.49 30.83 -31.06
N SER A 562 26.90 32.09 -31.25
CA SER A 562 27.66 32.53 -32.38
C SER A 562 28.80 33.39 -31.85
N GLY A 563 29.95 32.72 -31.50
CA GLY A 563 31.03 33.33 -30.77
C GLY A 563 30.73 33.49 -29.27
N THR A 564 29.91 34.48 -28.93
CA THR A 564 29.46 34.72 -27.53
C THR A 564 28.09 34.09 -27.31
N THR A 565 27.84 33.51 -26.13
CA THR A 565 26.49 33.01 -25.77
C THR A 565 25.56 34.18 -25.51
N LEU A 566 24.41 34.21 -26.18
CA LEU A 566 23.34 35.20 -25.98
C LEU A 566 22.00 34.51 -25.80
N TYR A 567 21.10 35.12 -25.06
CA TYR A 567 19.66 34.79 -25.02
C TYR A 567 18.95 35.82 -25.90
N ARG A 568 18.33 35.36 -27.00
CA ARG A 568 17.63 36.20 -27.99
C ARG A 568 16.12 36.15 -27.77
N GLY A 569 15.42 37.19 -28.15
CA GLY A 569 14.00 37.34 -27.97
C GLY A 569 13.60 37.79 -26.56
N ILE A 570 14.55 38.28 -25.77
CA ILE A 570 14.33 38.71 -24.40
C ILE A 570 15.23 39.90 -24.05
N ARG A 571 14.72 40.79 -23.20
CA ARG A 571 15.48 41.91 -22.57
C ARG A 571 15.14 41.97 -21.08
N VAL A 572 16.14 42.25 -20.26
CA VAL A 572 15.95 42.57 -18.85
C VAL A 572 15.57 44.03 -18.71
N LEU A 573 14.58 44.35 -17.89
CA LEU A 573 14.13 45.72 -17.62
C LEU A 573 15.24 46.52 -16.94
N ASP A 574 15.48 47.76 -17.40
CA ASP A 574 16.61 48.60 -16.95
C ASP A 574 16.66 48.84 -15.43
N LYS A 575 15.50 48.91 -14.77
CA LYS A 575 15.37 49.03 -13.32
C LYS A 575 16.09 47.90 -12.55
N PHE A 576 16.20 46.73 -13.14
CA PHE A 576 16.90 45.61 -12.53
C PHE A 576 18.36 45.47 -12.98
N MET A 577 18.77 46.25 -13.99
CA MET A 577 20.16 46.29 -14.45
C MET A 577 21.00 47.35 -13.76
N GLY A 578 20.43 48.17 -12.86
CA GLY A 578 21.10 49.31 -12.24
C GLY A 578 21.41 50.43 -13.24
N ARG A 579 20.83 50.38 -14.44
CA ARG A 579 20.90 51.45 -15.41
C ARG A 579 19.87 52.54 -15.04
N LYS A 580 20.24 53.83 -15.08
CA LYS A 580 19.25 54.91 -14.98
C LYS A 580 18.35 54.79 -16.20
N SER A 581 17.05 54.67 -16.00
CA SER A 581 16.08 54.68 -17.09
C SER A 581 16.16 56.08 -17.75
N ASP A 582 16.62 56.14 -18.99
CA ASP A 582 16.28 57.26 -19.87
C ASP A 582 14.80 57.09 -20.18
N SER A 583 14.00 57.90 -19.48
CA SER A 583 12.55 57.72 -19.31
C SER A 583 11.71 58.07 -20.54
N THR A 584 12.31 58.10 -21.75
CA THR A 584 11.57 58.48 -22.98
C THR A 584 11.46 57.38 -24.04
N ASP A 585 12.31 56.32 -24.00
CA ASP A 585 12.38 55.35 -25.10
C ASP A 585 11.52 54.09 -24.92
N ASP A 586 11.23 53.68 -23.67
CA ASP A 586 10.49 52.45 -23.40
C ASP A 586 8.96 52.64 -23.43
N ALA A 587 8.43 53.81 -23.06
CA ALA A 587 7.00 54.08 -23.07
C ALA A 587 6.43 54.26 -24.51
N ASP A 588 7.28 54.80 -25.40
CA ASP A 588 6.88 54.98 -26.83
C ASP A 588 6.99 53.70 -27.65
N ARG A 589 7.89 52.77 -27.26
CA ARG A 589 8.02 51.43 -27.92
C ARG A 589 6.97 50.42 -27.46
N TYR A 590 6.50 50.53 -26.22
CA TYR A 590 5.55 49.60 -25.61
C TYR A 590 4.59 50.35 -24.70
N PRO A 591 3.55 51.03 -25.27
CA PRO A 591 2.55 51.70 -24.45
C PRO A 591 1.84 50.68 -23.55
N PRO A 592 1.58 51.00 -22.27
CA PRO A 592 0.81 50.14 -21.38
C PRO A 592 -0.58 49.86 -21.98
N PRO A 593 -1.17 48.70 -21.70
CA PRO A 593 -2.54 48.43 -22.12
C PRO A 593 -3.45 49.54 -21.58
N ARG A 594 -4.33 50.10 -22.42
CA ARG A 594 -5.33 51.06 -21.99
C ARG A 594 -6.26 50.32 -21.03
N ASP A 595 -6.36 50.82 -19.80
CA ASP A 595 -7.42 50.41 -18.87
C ASP A 595 -8.75 50.77 -19.51
N THR A 596 -9.45 49.80 -20.03
CA THR A 596 -10.87 49.99 -20.41
C THR A 596 -11.68 49.94 -19.14
N HIS A 597 -11.98 51.10 -18.58
CA HIS A 597 -13.00 51.24 -17.57
C HIS A 597 -14.37 50.82 -18.16
N PRO A 598 -15.22 50.10 -17.40
CA PRO A 598 -16.54 49.62 -17.88
C PRO A 598 -17.62 50.72 -18.02
N GLU A 599 -17.27 51.99 -18.05
CA GLU A 599 -18.22 53.09 -18.06
C GLU A 599 -18.44 53.81 -19.44
N ASP A 600 -17.82 53.30 -20.52
CA ASP A 600 -17.97 53.95 -21.86
C ASP A 600 -18.87 53.16 -22.83
N GLU A 601 -19.88 52.42 -22.34
CA GLU A 601 -21.02 51.96 -23.14
C GLU A 601 -22.34 52.52 -22.56
N LEU A 602 -22.71 53.70 -23.04
CA LEU A 602 -24.08 54.20 -23.09
C LEU A 602 -24.46 54.52 -24.53
#